data_f47181b23a595db6a9ae6df7c8d463cc
#
_entry.id   f47181b23a595db6a9ae6df7c8d463cc
#
_cell.length_a   1.000
_cell.length_b   1.000
_cell.length_c   1.000
_cell.angle_alpha   90.00
_cell.angle_beta   90.00
_cell.angle_gamma   90.00
#
_symmetry.space_group_name_H-M   'P 1'
#
loop_
_entity.id
_entity.type
_entity.pdbx_description
1 polymer ?
#
loop_
_entity_poly.entity_id
_entity_poly.type
_entity_poly.pdbx_seq_one_letter_code
_entity_poly.pdbx_strand_id
1 'polypeptide(L)'
;MINAKHRHLSLTTAISLVVSSMIGTGVFTSLGYQLLDIQSGFSIIMLWFIGGVISLFGALRYSELASALPRSGGEYYLLSRILHPSIGLSAGIISATVGFSAPAVLAAIALANYLKPIFVNVNVSILAATVIILLNILHSFSLGVGKSFQVWSTLLKLFTMILFIFAGIFFSDKQNISFSPKLEDLKIVLSPEFAVNLIW
;
A
#
# COMPACT_ATOMS: atom_id res chain seq x y z
N MET A 1 30.26 18.54 22.48
CA MET A 1 29.10 19.15 21.84
C MET A 1 28.96 18.54 20.45
N ILE A 2 28.08 17.58 20.28
CA ILE A 2 27.82 16.92 18.99
C ILE A 2 26.92 17.85 18.21
N ASN A 3 27.47 18.47 17.17
CA ASN A 3 26.71 19.30 16.24
C ASN A 3 25.67 18.40 15.50
N ALA A 4 24.49 18.27 16.04
CA ALA A 4 23.37 17.63 15.40
C ALA A 4 22.95 18.51 14.21
N LYS A 5 23.60 18.30 13.06
CA LYS A 5 23.18 18.85 11.80
C LYS A 5 21.77 18.32 11.56
N HIS A 6 20.75 19.14 11.80
CA HIS A 6 19.36 18.82 11.53
C HIS A 6 19.25 18.40 10.06
N ARG A 7 19.22 17.10 9.81
CA ARG A 7 18.95 16.54 8.49
C ARG A 7 17.45 16.67 8.24
N HIS A 8 17.03 17.84 7.79
CA HIS A 8 15.68 18.02 7.32
C HIS A 8 15.51 17.25 6.00
N LEU A 9 14.57 16.32 5.98
CA LEU A 9 14.13 15.71 4.72
C LEU A 9 13.48 16.82 3.88
N SER A 10 13.87 16.94 2.61
CA SER A 10 13.20 17.86 1.71
C SER A 10 11.76 17.40 1.50
N LEU A 11 10.85 18.34 1.24
CA LEU A 11 9.44 18.05 0.96
C LEU A 11 9.30 17.02 -0.19
N THR A 12 10.08 17.16 -1.24
CA THR A 12 10.11 16.23 -2.37
C THR A 12 10.51 14.82 -1.95
N THR A 13 11.49 14.67 -1.08
CA THR A 13 11.89 13.36 -0.55
C THR A 13 10.80 12.74 0.31
N ALA A 14 10.15 13.55 1.16
CA ALA A 14 9.04 13.09 2.00
C ALA A 14 7.85 12.63 1.14
N ILE A 15 7.45 13.41 0.15
CA ILE A 15 6.38 13.05 -0.80
C ILE A 15 6.73 11.75 -1.55
N SER A 16 7.97 11.62 -2.04
CA SER A 16 8.39 10.42 -2.77
C SER A 16 8.33 9.16 -1.90
N LEU A 17 8.71 9.26 -0.63
CA LEU A 17 8.64 8.15 0.32
C LEU A 17 7.19 7.73 0.59
N VAL A 18 6.29 8.70 0.77
CA VAL A 18 4.86 8.44 1.01
C VAL A 18 4.23 7.80 -0.23
N VAL A 19 4.41 8.38 -1.41
CA VAL A 19 3.90 7.82 -2.68
C VAL A 19 4.42 6.42 -2.92
N SER A 20 5.72 6.19 -2.66
CA SER A 20 6.34 4.88 -2.80
C SER A 20 5.75 3.82 -1.88
N SER A 21 5.37 4.18 -0.66
CA SER A 21 4.74 3.26 0.29
C SER A 21 3.25 3.03 -0.01
N MET A 22 2.56 4.01 -0.58
CA MET A 22 1.14 3.88 -0.97
C MET A 22 0.97 2.95 -2.19
N ILE A 23 1.89 3.02 -3.16
CA ILE A 23 1.87 2.13 -4.33
C ILE A 23 2.52 0.79 -3.95
N GLY A 24 1.73 -0.06 -3.31
CA GLY A 24 2.11 -1.42 -2.90
C GLY A 24 1.52 -2.49 -3.82
N THR A 25 1.59 -3.74 -3.37
CA THR A 25 0.97 -4.90 -4.04
C THR A 25 -0.54 -4.77 -4.14
N GLY A 26 -1.19 -4.08 -3.18
CA GLY A 26 -2.64 -3.87 -3.16
C GLY A 26 -3.18 -3.31 -4.46
N VAL A 27 -2.53 -2.29 -5.05
CA VAL A 27 -2.98 -1.69 -6.32
C VAL A 27 -3.04 -2.72 -7.46
N PHE A 28 -2.17 -3.71 -7.46
CA PHE A 28 -2.09 -4.73 -8.52
C PHE A 28 -2.94 -5.97 -8.24
N THR A 29 -3.19 -6.30 -6.98
CA THR A 29 -3.87 -7.55 -6.59
C THR A 29 -5.30 -7.32 -6.14
N SER A 30 -5.62 -6.22 -5.46
CA SER A 30 -6.96 -5.96 -4.91
C SER A 30 -8.03 -5.86 -6.00
N LEU A 31 -7.71 -5.24 -7.14
CA LEU A 31 -8.65 -5.14 -8.26
C LEU A 31 -9.10 -6.52 -8.75
N GLY A 32 -8.18 -7.50 -8.81
CA GLY A 32 -8.49 -8.86 -9.20
C GLY A 32 -9.50 -9.52 -8.24
N TYR A 33 -9.31 -9.34 -6.93
CA TYR A 33 -10.26 -9.87 -5.93
C TYR A 33 -11.59 -9.13 -5.95
N GLN A 34 -11.58 -7.82 -6.07
CA GLN A 34 -12.80 -7.00 -6.14
C GLN A 34 -13.67 -7.37 -7.35
N LEU A 35 -13.05 -7.71 -8.48
CA LEU A 35 -13.76 -8.15 -9.68
C LEU A 35 -14.46 -9.51 -9.53
N LEU A 36 -14.09 -10.34 -8.56
CA LEU A 36 -14.77 -11.59 -8.27
C LEU A 36 -16.16 -11.33 -7.64
N ASP A 37 -16.25 -10.31 -6.80
CA ASP A 37 -17.46 -9.96 -6.07
C ASP A 37 -18.30 -8.90 -6.80
N ILE A 38 -17.63 -7.94 -7.44
CA ILE A 38 -18.27 -6.77 -8.08
C ILE A 38 -17.99 -6.81 -9.59
N GLN A 39 -18.97 -7.23 -10.37
CA GLN A 39 -18.86 -7.35 -11.82
C GLN A 39 -19.36 -6.11 -12.59
N SER A 40 -19.47 -4.97 -11.92
CA SER A 40 -19.84 -3.69 -12.51
C SER A 40 -18.66 -2.73 -12.54
N GLY A 41 -18.29 -2.26 -13.72
CA GLY A 41 -17.21 -1.27 -13.89
C GLY A 41 -17.53 0.05 -13.19
N PHE A 42 -18.78 0.50 -13.20
CA PHE A 42 -19.22 1.70 -12.49
C PHE A 42 -19.05 1.54 -10.96
N SER A 43 -19.51 0.41 -10.40
CA SER A 43 -19.41 0.14 -8.96
C SER A 43 -17.95 0.07 -8.49
N ILE A 44 -17.05 -0.49 -9.29
CA ILE A 44 -15.62 -0.51 -8.97
C ILE A 44 -15.02 0.90 -8.98
N ILE A 45 -15.36 1.73 -9.97
CA ILE A 45 -14.89 3.13 -9.98
C ILE A 45 -15.40 3.87 -8.74
N MET A 46 -16.67 3.68 -8.36
CA MET A 46 -17.25 4.26 -7.15
C MET A 46 -16.54 3.77 -5.89
N LEU A 47 -16.19 2.49 -5.80
CA LEU A 47 -15.43 1.92 -4.69
C LEU A 47 -14.09 2.65 -4.51
N TRP A 48 -13.32 2.79 -5.57
CA TRP A 48 -12.03 3.47 -5.54
C TRP A 48 -12.16 4.97 -5.27
N PHE A 49 -13.20 5.62 -5.81
CA PHE A 49 -13.46 7.04 -5.57
C PHE A 49 -13.82 7.29 -4.10
N ILE A 50 -14.76 6.52 -3.54
CA ILE A 50 -15.19 6.65 -2.14
C ILE A 50 -14.01 6.34 -1.20
N GLY A 51 -13.28 5.24 -1.46
CA GLY A 51 -12.08 4.89 -0.70
C GLY A 51 -11.02 5.99 -0.73
N GLY A 52 -10.79 6.58 -1.90
CA GLY A 52 -9.89 7.72 -2.07
C GLY A 52 -10.30 8.95 -1.26
N VAL A 53 -11.60 9.29 -1.25
CA VAL A 53 -12.14 10.41 -0.47
C VAL A 53 -11.98 10.15 1.03
N ILE A 54 -12.32 8.96 1.51
CA ILE A 54 -12.16 8.57 2.93
C ILE A 54 -10.68 8.65 3.33
N SER A 55 -9.79 8.11 2.51
CA SER A 55 -8.34 8.15 2.74
C SER A 55 -7.79 9.57 2.78
N LEU A 56 -8.31 10.46 1.92
CA LEU A 56 -7.93 11.87 1.89
C LEU A 56 -8.32 12.56 3.21
N PHE A 57 -9.55 12.36 3.69
CA PHE A 57 -9.97 12.92 4.99
C PHE A 57 -9.13 12.37 6.14
N GLY A 58 -8.80 11.08 6.12
CA GLY A 58 -7.90 10.48 7.09
C GLY A 58 -6.52 11.14 7.07
N ALA A 59 -5.93 11.31 5.89
CA ALA A 59 -4.63 11.96 5.73
C ALA A 59 -4.62 13.42 6.21
N LEU A 60 -5.68 14.18 5.94
CA LEU A 60 -5.82 15.56 6.42
C LEU A 60 -5.86 15.61 7.95
N ARG A 61 -6.62 14.72 8.61
CA ARG A 61 -6.68 14.64 10.06
C ARG A 61 -5.34 14.24 10.69
N TYR A 62 -4.66 13.27 10.10
CA TYR A 62 -3.31 12.92 10.55
C TYR A 62 -2.32 14.07 10.40
N SER A 63 -2.43 14.85 9.33
CA SER A 63 -1.59 16.03 9.09
C SER A 63 -1.82 17.10 10.16
N GLU A 64 -3.07 17.39 10.52
CA GLU A 64 -3.41 18.30 11.60
C GLU A 64 -2.81 17.85 12.94
N LEU A 65 -3.01 16.57 13.30
CA LEU A 65 -2.50 16.00 14.55
C LEU A 65 -0.96 16.01 14.58
N ALA A 66 -0.31 15.65 13.49
CA ALA A 66 1.15 15.65 13.39
C ALA A 66 1.74 17.07 13.49
N SER A 67 1.04 18.08 12.97
CA SER A 67 1.45 19.47 13.09
C SER A 67 1.25 20.04 14.50
N ALA A 68 0.19 19.63 15.18
CA ALA A 68 -0.11 20.05 16.55
C ALA A 68 0.81 19.36 17.58
N LEU A 69 1.25 18.15 17.29
CA LEU A 69 2.10 17.32 18.16
C LEU A 69 3.38 16.89 17.44
N PRO A 70 4.31 17.82 17.16
CA PRO A 70 5.47 17.57 16.29
C PRO A 70 6.57 16.78 16.99
N ARG A 71 6.31 15.50 17.28
CA ARG A 71 7.30 14.56 17.84
C ARG A 71 7.35 13.28 17.02
N SER A 72 8.53 12.69 16.95
CA SER A 72 8.72 11.36 16.38
C SER A 72 8.07 10.30 17.26
N GLY A 73 7.44 9.29 16.65
CA GLY A 73 6.78 8.19 17.37
C GLY A 73 5.51 7.69 16.68
N GLY A 74 5.07 8.37 15.60
CA GLY A 74 3.93 7.94 14.79
C GLY A 74 2.66 7.73 15.61
N GLU A 75 1.91 6.69 15.29
CA GLU A 75 0.63 6.35 15.94
C GLU A 75 0.78 6.09 17.42
N TYR A 76 1.87 5.44 17.85
CA TYR A 76 2.17 5.23 19.27
C TYR A 76 2.12 6.54 20.06
N TYR A 77 2.83 7.56 19.58
CA TYR A 77 2.90 8.83 20.29
C TYR A 77 1.58 9.59 20.27
N LEU A 78 0.93 9.66 19.11
CA LEU A 78 -0.34 10.36 18.95
C LEU A 78 -1.44 9.76 19.83
N LEU A 79 -1.63 8.44 19.77
CA LEU A 79 -2.65 7.74 20.56
C LEU A 79 -2.35 7.76 22.05
N SER A 80 -1.07 7.65 22.44
CA SER A 80 -0.68 7.78 23.86
C SER A 80 -1.01 9.15 24.42
N ARG A 81 -0.89 10.19 23.60
CA ARG A 81 -1.08 11.58 24.05
C ARG A 81 -2.54 12.00 24.04
N ILE A 82 -3.31 11.54 23.06
CA ILE A 82 -4.70 11.95 22.82
C ILE A 82 -5.68 11.10 23.66
N LEU A 83 -5.44 9.79 23.71
CA LEU A 83 -6.33 8.86 24.40
C LEU A 83 -5.75 8.42 25.73
N HIS A 84 -4.86 7.42 25.70
CA HIS A 84 -4.24 6.87 26.91
C HIS A 84 -2.91 6.17 26.55
N PRO A 85 -1.89 6.22 27.45
CA PRO A 85 -0.60 5.57 27.20
C PRO A 85 -0.70 4.07 26.86
N SER A 86 -1.62 3.34 27.51
CA SER A 86 -1.83 1.91 27.24
C SER A 86 -2.36 1.66 25.82
N ILE A 87 -3.25 2.52 25.32
CA ILE A 87 -3.79 2.42 23.95
C ILE A 87 -2.69 2.68 22.93
N GLY A 88 -1.88 3.73 23.15
CA GLY A 88 -0.74 4.00 22.31
C GLY A 88 0.28 2.87 22.29
N LEU A 89 0.58 2.28 23.46
CA LEU A 89 1.49 1.13 23.54
C LEU A 89 0.95 -0.06 22.74
N SER A 90 -0.33 -0.40 22.92
CA SER A 90 -0.97 -1.49 22.16
C SER A 90 -0.92 -1.24 20.64
N ALA A 91 -1.26 -0.02 20.21
CA ALA A 91 -1.17 0.37 18.80
C ALA A 91 0.26 0.28 18.27
N GLY A 92 1.25 0.75 19.03
CA GLY A 92 2.66 0.66 18.68
C GLY A 92 3.16 -0.78 18.52
N ILE A 93 2.77 -1.68 19.42
CA ILE A 93 3.10 -3.11 19.32
C ILE A 93 2.43 -3.72 18.08
N ILE A 94 1.14 -3.48 17.86
CA ILE A 94 0.42 -4.00 16.69
C ILE A 94 1.04 -3.46 15.40
N SER A 95 1.34 -2.17 15.32
CA SER A 95 1.99 -1.58 14.14
C SER A 95 3.37 -2.19 13.88
N ALA A 96 4.18 -2.36 14.91
CA ALA A 96 5.54 -2.93 14.77
C ALA A 96 5.52 -4.41 14.39
N THR A 97 4.62 -5.20 14.96
CA THR A 97 4.59 -6.67 14.76
C THR A 97 3.77 -7.10 13.55
N VAL A 98 2.63 -6.46 13.31
CA VAL A 98 1.67 -6.83 12.25
C VAL A 98 1.63 -5.78 11.15
N GLY A 99 1.45 -4.51 11.51
CA GLY A 99 1.18 -3.45 10.55
C GLY A 99 2.27 -3.28 9.48
N PHE A 100 3.54 -3.36 9.86
CA PHE A 100 4.66 -3.25 8.92
C PHE A 100 5.14 -4.60 8.39
N SER A 101 5.07 -5.66 9.19
CA SER A 101 5.61 -6.97 8.81
C SER A 101 4.67 -7.76 7.89
N ALA A 102 3.35 -7.75 8.15
CA ALA A 102 2.41 -8.53 7.36
C ALA A 102 2.36 -8.13 5.88
N PRO A 103 2.30 -6.83 5.50
CA PRO A 103 2.35 -6.44 4.08
C PRO A 103 3.63 -6.89 3.38
N ALA A 104 4.78 -6.85 4.06
CA ALA A 104 6.04 -7.31 3.49
C ALA A 104 6.03 -8.83 3.24
N VAL A 105 5.50 -9.60 4.19
CA VAL A 105 5.37 -11.07 4.05
C VAL A 105 4.39 -11.41 2.93
N LEU A 106 3.23 -10.75 2.85
CA LEU A 106 2.25 -10.96 1.79
C LEU A 106 2.84 -10.66 0.41
N ALA A 107 3.61 -9.56 0.28
CA ALA A 107 4.29 -9.22 -0.96
C ALA A 107 5.34 -10.27 -1.36
N ALA A 108 6.09 -10.80 -0.41
CA ALA A 108 7.09 -11.84 -0.65
C ALA A 108 6.42 -13.17 -1.07
N ILE A 109 5.30 -13.53 -0.44
CA ILE A 109 4.53 -14.72 -0.82
C ILE A 109 3.93 -14.57 -2.23
N ALA A 110 3.39 -13.39 -2.55
CA ALA A 110 2.87 -13.10 -3.88
C ALA A 110 3.98 -13.25 -4.94
N LEU A 111 5.15 -12.65 -4.70
CA LEU A 111 6.30 -12.78 -5.58
C LEU A 111 6.73 -14.24 -5.74
N ALA A 112 6.79 -14.99 -4.65
CA ALA A 112 7.15 -16.41 -4.68
C ALA A 112 6.15 -17.24 -5.50
N ASN A 113 4.85 -16.95 -5.42
CA ASN A 113 3.82 -17.58 -6.24
C ASN A 113 3.99 -17.26 -7.74
N TYR A 114 4.32 -16.01 -8.09
CA TYR A 114 4.61 -15.64 -9.48
C TYR A 114 5.88 -16.32 -10.02
N LEU A 115 6.86 -16.59 -9.16
CA LEU A 115 8.10 -17.28 -9.55
C LEU A 115 7.98 -18.80 -9.55
N LYS A 116 6.92 -19.37 -8.99
CA LYS A 116 6.69 -20.83 -8.91
C LYS A 116 6.78 -21.55 -10.27
N PRO A 117 6.28 -21.01 -11.40
CA PRO A 117 6.44 -21.65 -12.70
C PRO A 117 7.90 -21.80 -13.14
N ILE A 118 8.79 -20.93 -12.67
CA ILE A 118 10.22 -20.94 -12.98
C ILE A 118 10.97 -21.88 -12.01
N PHE A 119 10.60 -21.84 -10.73
CA PHE A 119 11.21 -22.63 -9.66
C PHE A 119 10.28 -23.76 -9.19
N VAL A 120 10.01 -24.71 -10.09
CA VAL A 120 8.97 -25.76 -9.93
C VAL A 120 9.13 -26.59 -8.65
N ASN A 121 10.36 -26.82 -8.18
CA ASN A 121 10.65 -27.70 -7.03
C ASN A 121 10.89 -26.96 -5.71
N VAL A 122 10.70 -25.63 -5.67
CA VAL A 122 10.95 -24.83 -4.46
C VAL A 122 9.65 -24.54 -3.73
N ASN A 123 9.66 -24.73 -2.42
CA ASN A 123 8.53 -24.38 -1.57
C ASN A 123 8.35 -22.85 -1.54
N VAL A 124 7.11 -22.39 -1.76
CA VAL A 124 6.74 -20.97 -1.79
C VAL A 124 7.18 -20.24 -0.53
N SER A 125 7.02 -20.86 0.65
CA SER A 125 7.40 -20.25 1.93
C SER A 125 8.91 -20.07 2.06
N ILE A 126 9.70 -21.02 1.56
CA ILE A 126 11.17 -20.93 1.56
C ILE A 126 11.61 -19.82 0.61
N LEU A 127 11.02 -19.76 -0.58
CA LEU A 127 11.34 -18.69 -1.56
C LEU A 127 10.98 -17.31 -1.01
N ALA A 128 9.80 -17.15 -0.40
CA ALA A 128 9.38 -15.90 0.22
C ALA A 128 10.32 -15.49 1.36
N ALA A 129 10.69 -16.41 2.24
CA ALA A 129 11.61 -16.16 3.33
C ALA A 129 13.00 -15.74 2.81
N THR A 130 13.50 -16.40 1.76
CA THR A 130 14.77 -16.05 1.12
C THR A 130 14.75 -14.61 0.59
N VAL A 131 13.67 -14.21 -0.08
CA VAL A 131 13.50 -12.84 -0.60
C VAL A 131 13.53 -11.82 0.55
N ILE A 132 12.79 -12.07 1.65
CA ILE A 132 12.78 -11.19 2.82
C ILE A 132 14.18 -11.06 3.42
N ILE A 133 14.87 -12.17 3.61
CA ILE A 133 16.23 -12.17 4.19
C ILE A 133 17.20 -11.39 3.29
N LEU A 134 17.18 -11.65 1.98
CA LEU A 134 18.05 -10.95 1.03
C LEU A 134 17.79 -9.44 1.03
N LEU A 135 16.53 -9.00 1.03
CA LEU A 135 16.19 -7.58 1.09
C LEU A 135 16.62 -6.94 2.41
N ASN A 136 16.44 -7.62 3.54
CA ASN A 136 16.92 -7.12 4.83
C ASN A 136 18.47 -6.98 4.87
N ILE A 137 19.18 -7.97 4.36
CA ILE A 137 20.64 -7.93 4.24
C ILE A 137 21.05 -6.73 3.36
N LEU A 138 20.44 -6.57 2.19
CA LEU A 138 20.72 -5.47 1.27
C LEU A 138 20.53 -4.08 1.93
N HIS A 139 19.46 -3.90 2.71
CA HIS A 139 19.20 -2.65 3.43
C HIS A 139 20.11 -2.44 4.64
N SER A 140 20.71 -3.51 5.18
CA SER A 140 21.64 -3.44 6.32
C SER A 140 23.04 -2.92 5.93
N PHE A 141 23.44 -3.05 4.67
CA PHE A 141 24.80 -2.67 4.24
C PHE A 141 25.04 -1.17 4.27
N SER A 142 24.11 -0.36 3.77
CA SER A 142 24.22 1.10 3.89
C SER A 142 22.90 1.80 3.61
N LEU A 143 22.70 2.95 4.26
CA LEU A 143 21.54 3.82 3.98
C LEU A 143 21.51 4.31 2.53
N GLY A 144 22.67 4.45 1.89
CA GLY A 144 22.78 4.88 0.49
C GLY A 144 22.26 3.81 -0.47
N VAL A 145 22.61 2.55 -0.26
CA VAL A 145 22.14 1.42 -1.06
C VAL A 145 20.63 1.26 -0.90
N GLY A 146 20.11 1.28 0.33
CA GLY A 146 18.68 1.20 0.60
C GLY A 146 17.89 2.32 -0.08
N LYS A 147 18.38 3.57 -0.02
CA LYS A 147 17.75 4.71 -0.70
C LYS A 147 17.73 4.55 -2.22
N SER A 148 18.86 4.14 -2.81
CA SER A 148 18.95 3.93 -4.26
C SER A 148 18.01 2.82 -4.72
N PHE A 149 17.99 1.71 -4.02
CA PHE A 149 17.07 0.60 -4.29
C PHE A 149 15.60 1.04 -4.22
N GLN A 150 15.24 1.83 -3.19
CA GLN A 150 13.89 2.38 -3.02
C GLN A 150 13.47 3.26 -4.20
N VAL A 151 14.35 4.16 -4.66
CA VAL A 151 14.08 5.04 -5.80
C VAL A 151 13.86 4.23 -7.08
N TRP A 152 14.76 3.30 -7.39
CA TRP A 152 14.64 2.45 -8.57
C TRP A 152 13.40 1.56 -8.55
N SER A 153 13.09 0.96 -7.39
CA SER A 153 11.84 0.21 -7.19
C SER A 153 10.60 1.05 -7.45
N THR A 154 10.60 2.30 -6.97
CA THR A 154 9.46 3.21 -7.17
C THR A 154 9.30 3.59 -8.63
N LEU A 155 10.39 3.91 -9.32
CA LEU A 155 10.36 4.20 -10.75
C LEU A 155 9.87 3.01 -11.56
N LEU A 156 10.31 1.80 -11.23
CA LEU A 156 9.85 0.57 -11.88
C LEU A 156 8.36 0.33 -11.67
N LYS A 157 7.85 0.53 -10.44
CA LYS A 157 6.40 0.43 -10.15
C LYS A 157 5.59 1.41 -11.00
N LEU A 158 5.99 2.69 -11.03
CA LEU A 158 5.31 3.72 -11.82
C LEU A 158 5.35 3.39 -13.32
N PHE A 159 6.50 2.96 -13.81
CA PHE A 159 6.65 2.54 -15.21
C PHE A 159 5.71 1.36 -15.54
N THR A 160 5.66 0.36 -14.68
CA THR A 160 4.77 -0.80 -14.85
C THR A 160 3.31 -0.38 -14.86
N MET A 161 2.88 0.53 -13.95
CA MET A 161 1.52 1.05 -13.94
C MET A 161 1.17 1.77 -15.25
N ILE A 162 2.06 2.63 -15.72
CA ILE A 162 1.88 3.35 -16.99
C ILE A 162 1.76 2.35 -18.15
N LEU A 163 2.62 1.34 -18.18
CA LEU A 163 2.61 0.30 -19.20
C LEU A 163 1.28 -0.48 -19.20
N PHE A 164 0.73 -0.83 -18.04
CA PHE A 164 -0.58 -1.48 -17.94
C PHE A 164 -1.72 -0.56 -18.41
N ILE A 165 -1.67 0.73 -18.10
CA ILE A 165 -2.66 1.70 -18.57
C ILE A 165 -2.61 1.77 -20.10
N PHE A 166 -1.43 1.92 -20.69
CA PHE A 166 -1.26 1.93 -22.16
C PHE A 166 -1.71 0.63 -22.78
N ALA A 167 -1.32 -0.52 -22.22
CA ALA A 167 -1.74 -1.82 -22.73
C ALA A 167 -3.28 -1.96 -22.68
N GLY A 168 -3.92 -1.53 -21.60
CA GLY A 168 -5.38 -1.53 -21.49
C GLY A 168 -6.08 -0.63 -22.51
N ILE A 169 -5.50 0.52 -22.86
CA ILE A 169 -6.08 1.42 -23.86
C ILE A 169 -5.91 0.90 -25.29
N PHE A 170 -4.72 0.36 -25.61
CA PHE A 170 -4.38 0.03 -27.01
C PHE A 170 -4.67 -1.42 -27.39
N PHE A 171 -4.62 -2.37 -26.45
CA PHE A 171 -4.75 -3.81 -26.69
C PHE A 171 -6.01 -4.42 -26.06
N SER A 172 -6.87 -3.62 -25.45
CA SER A 172 -8.12 -4.13 -24.87
C SER A 172 -9.12 -4.43 -25.96
N ASP A 173 -9.49 -5.70 -26.10
CA ASP A 173 -10.68 -6.08 -26.84
C ASP A 173 -11.92 -5.50 -26.15
N LYS A 174 -12.94 -5.18 -26.95
CA LYS A 174 -14.22 -4.64 -26.42
C LYS A 174 -14.81 -5.60 -25.41
N GLN A 175 -14.57 -5.33 -24.14
CA GLN A 175 -15.20 -6.09 -23.05
C GLN A 175 -16.61 -5.58 -22.81
N ASN A 176 -17.55 -6.49 -22.55
CA ASN A 176 -18.95 -6.17 -22.26
C ASN A 176 -19.18 -5.58 -20.85
N ILE A 177 -18.13 -5.01 -20.24
CA ILE A 177 -18.24 -4.36 -18.93
C ILE A 177 -18.82 -2.97 -19.14
N SER A 178 -20.03 -2.74 -18.67
CA SER A 178 -20.68 -1.43 -18.72
C SER A 178 -20.13 -0.52 -17.64
N PHE A 179 -19.68 0.68 -18.05
CA PHE A 179 -19.29 1.77 -17.14
C PHE A 179 -20.41 2.80 -16.96
N SER A 180 -21.55 2.62 -17.62
CA SER A 180 -22.73 3.49 -17.44
C SER A 180 -23.47 3.13 -16.16
N PRO A 181 -23.88 4.11 -15.35
CA PRO A 181 -24.62 3.87 -14.12
C PRO A 181 -25.96 3.21 -14.41
N LYS A 182 -26.25 2.11 -13.71
CA LYS A 182 -27.55 1.42 -13.73
C LYS A 182 -28.16 1.43 -12.34
N LEU A 183 -29.47 1.29 -12.25
CA LEU A 183 -30.17 1.18 -10.95
C LEU A 183 -29.68 -0.02 -10.12
N GLU A 184 -29.19 -1.07 -10.78
CA GLU A 184 -28.62 -2.24 -10.13
C GLU A 184 -27.29 -1.91 -9.43
N ASP A 185 -26.50 -0.99 -9.98
CA ASP A 185 -25.22 -0.56 -9.38
C ASP A 185 -25.43 0.14 -8.04
N LEU A 186 -26.57 0.84 -7.86
CA LEU A 186 -26.91 1.45 -6.59
C LEU A 186 -27.13 0.38 -5.48
N LYS A 187 -27.71 -0.75 -5.83
CA LYS A 187 -27.90 -1.87 -4.91
C LYS A 187 -26.54 -2.48 -4.54
N ILE A 188 -25.61 -2.57 -5.50
CA ILE A 188 -24.25 -3.07 -5.26
C ILE A 188 -23.50 -2.11 -4.33
N VAL A 189 -23.55 -0.80 -4.57
CA VAL A 189 -22.88 0.22 -3.73
C VAL A 189 -23.42 0.23 -2.29
N LEU A 190 -24.68 -0.14 -2.10
CA LEU A 190 -25.31 -0.24 -0.77
C LEU A 190 -25.21 -1.65 -0.16
N SER A 191 -24.53 -2.59 -0.81
CA SER A 191 -24.40 -3.98 -0.35
C SER A 191 -23.32 -4.14 0.73
N PRO A 192 -23.43 -5.15 1.60
CA PRO A 192 -22.38 -5.50 2.55
C PRO A 192 -21.05 -5.86 1.86
N GLU A 193 -21.11 -6.52 0.71
CA GLU A 193 -19.93 -6.90 -0.08
C GLU A 193 -19.14 -5.68 -0.54
N PHE A 194 -19.82 -4.60 -0.93
CA PHE A 194 -19.19 -3.35 -1.29
C PHE A 194 -18.46 -2.73 -0.08
N ALA A 195 -19.09 -2.73 1.09
CA ALA A 195 -18.49 -2.20 2.32
C ALA A 195 -17.26 -3.01 2.74
N VAL A 196 -17.29 -4.33 2.60
CA VAL A 196 -16.12 -5.20 2.86
C VAL A 196 -14.99 -4.90 1.89
N ASN A 197 -15.29 -4.77 0.59
CA ASN A 197 -14.29 -4.45 -0.43
C ASN A 197 -13.72 -3.02 -0.29
N LEU A 198 -14.41 -2.11 0.40
CA LEU A 198 -13.92 -0.77 0.70
C LEU A 198 -12.80 -0.76 1.76
N ILE A 199 -12.74 -1.78 2.61
CA ILE A 199 -11.74 -1.92 3.69
C ILE A 199 -10.44 -2.51 3.15
N TRP A 200 -10.47 -3.24 2.05
CA TRP A 200 -9.31 -3.87 1.39
C TRP A 200 -8.62 -2.91 0.42
#